data_48e6f0fe5560ff87011c929c52edd5be
#
_entry.id   48e6f0fe5560ff87011c929c52edd5be
#
_cell.length_a   1.000
_cell.length_b   1.000
_cell.length_c   1.000
_cell.angle_alpha   90.00
_cell.angle_beta   90.00
_cell.angle_gamma   90.00
#
_symmetry.space_group_name_H-M   'P 1'
#
loop_
_entity.id
_entity.type
_entity.pdbx_description
1 polymer ?
#
loop_
_entity_poly.entity_id
_entity_poly.type
_entity_poly.pdbx_seq_one_letter_code
_entity_poly.pdbx_strand_id
1 'polypeptide(L)'
;MPDSPSIFDLSGRVIIVTGGAVGIGKIYSERLIEHGAKVVIADIAGDAGEALAESLRKKGGAAISVATDIADAAATENMAKATMEAFGQIDGLVNNASLMSTLPRRSWLEIPVEEWDRVMNVNLRGLFLCCKAVVPHMQKQNKGKIVNIVSTRIFEGIPNRLHYTTSKGGVMAFTRALAREVGDDNIAVNSVAPGFTLSETQVASSTQSYLANSYDQQRAFRRPQVPDDLVGAVLFLLSAAANFMTGQCLVVDGGKTMH
;
A
#
# COMPACT_ATOMS: atom_id res chain seq x y z
N MET A 1 26.26 -14.34 -22.76
CA MET A 1 26.29 -14.13 -21.32
C MET A 1 24.97 -14.64 -20.80
N PRO A 2 24.87 -15.37 -19.68
CA PRO A 2 23.59 -15.67 -19.11
C PRO A 2 22.92 -14.33 -18.81
N ASP A 3 21.64 -14.21 -19.18
CA ASP A 3 20.85 -12.99 -18.95
C ASP A 3 20.91 -12.63 -17.47
N SER A 4 21.56 -11.51 -17.13
CA SER A 4 21.51 -10.98 -15.76
C SER A 4 20.03 -10.69 -15.44
N PRO A 5 19.54 -11.07 -14.26
CA PRO A 5 18.16 -10.80 -13.90
C PRO A 5 17.87 -9.30 -14.04
N SER A 6 16.69 -8.97 -14.55
CA SER A 6 16.25 -7.57 -14.67
C SER A 6 16.35 -6.88 -13.31
N ILE A 7 16.79 -5.61 -13.27
CA ILE A 7 16.79 -4.82 -12.04
C ILE A 7 15.38 -4.64 -11.43
N PHE A 8 14.34 -4.97 -12.20
CA PHE A 8 12.93 -4.99 -11.77
C PHE A 8 12.44 -6.39 -11.36
N ASP A 9 13.31 -7.41 -11.42
CA ASP A 9 12.97 -8.78 -11.05
C ASP A 9 12.68 -8.89 -9.55
N LEU A 10 11.54 -9.47 -9.21
CA LEU A 10 11.12 -9.75 -7.85
C LEU A 10 11.13 -11.25 -7.52
N SER A 11 11.72 -12.08 -8.39
CA SER A 11 11.76 -13.54 -8.22
C SER A 11 12.29 -13.94 -6.85
N GLY A 12 11.49 -14.73 -6.14
CA GLY A 12 11.81 -15.22 -4.80
C GLY A 12 11.69 -14.19 -3.67
N ARG A 13 11.39 -12.91 -3.94
CA ARG A 13 11.11 -11.89 -2.91
C ARG A 13 9.79 -12.19 -2.23
N VAL A 14 9.75 -12.07 -0.92
CA VAL A 14 8.54 -12.21 -0.11
C VAL A 14 7.99 -10.83 0.24
N ILE A 15 6.80 -10.54 -0.27
CA ILE A 15 6.16 -9.23 -0.14
C ILE A 15 4.83 -9.36 0.59
N ILE A 16 4.67 -8.62 1.67
CA ILE A 16 3.39 -8.48 2.38
C ILE A 16 2.62 -7.31 1.79
N VAL A 17 1.35 -7.50 1.46
CA VAL A 17 0.43 -6.45 1.01
C VAL A 17 -0.71 -6.33 2.00
N THR A 18 -0.77 -5.23 2.76
CA THR A 18 -1.90 -4.97 3.66
C THR A 18 -3.10 -4.42 2.89
N GLY A 19 -4.32 -4.85 3.24
CA GLY A 19 -5.50 -4.56 2.41
C GLY A 19 -5.37 -5.18 1.02
N GLY A 20 -4.74 -6.36 0.93
CA GLY A 20 -4.32 -7.01 -0.31
C GLY A 20 -5.40 -7.87 -0.97
N ALA A 21 -6.58 -8.03 -0.36
CA ALA A 21 -7.62 -8.92 -0.87
C ALA A 21 -8.56 -8.28 -1.88
N VAL A 22 -8.74 -6.95 -1.79
CA VAL A 22 -9.72 -6.21 -2.61
C VAL A 22 -9.13 -4.89 -3.15
N GLY A 23 -9.81 -4.31 -4.12
CA GLY A 23 -9.49 -2.98 -4.64
C GLY A 23 -8.07 -2.85 -5.21
N ILE A 24 -7.36 -1.78 -4.86
CA ILE A 24 -6.00 -1.51 -5.33
C ILE A 24 -5.02 -2.58 -4.82
N GLY A 25 -5.17 -3.00 -3.56
CA GLY A 25 -4.29 -3.99 -2.94
C GLY A 25 -4.35 -5.35 -3.63
N LYS A 26 -5.53 -5.77 -4.09
CA LYS A 26 -5.70 -6.98 -4.89
C LYS A 26 -4.86 -6.92 -6.17
N ILE A 27 -4.91 -5.80 -6.90
CA ILE A 27 -4.12 -5.63 -8.10
C ILE A 27 -2.61 -5.66 -7.79
N TYR A 28 -2.17 -5.03 -6.68
CA TYR A 28 -0.78 -5.18 -6.24
C TYR A 28 -0.42 -6.65 -5.99
N SER A 29 -1.27 -7.40 -5.28
CA SER A 29 -1.02 -8.83 -4.99
C SER A 29 -0.91 -9.66 -6.27
N GLU A 30 -1.79 -9.45 -7.24
CA GLU A 30 -1.77 -10.14 -8.52
C GLU A 30 -0.50 -9.81 -9.33
N ARG A 31 -0.18 -8.52 -9.48
CA ARG A 31 0.96 -8.09 -10.29
C ARG A 31 2.31 -8.47 -9.66
N LEU A 32 2.42 -8.43 -8.34
CA LEU A 32 3.63 -8.91 -7.65
C LEU A 32 3.91 -10.38 -7.93
N ILE A 33 2.88 -11.24 -7.94
CA ILE A 33 2.99 -12.66 -8.33
C ILE A 33 3.45 -12.79 -9.79
N GLU A 34 2.87 -12.01 -10.72
CA GLU A 34 3.25 -12.03 -12.14
C GLU A 34 4.73 -11.63 -12.35
N HIS A 35 5.31 -10.84 -11.42
CA HIS A 35 6.73 -10.45 -11.43
C HIS A 35 7.61 -11.37 -10.56
N GLY A 36 7.13 -12.58 -10.22
CA GLY A 36 7.89 -13.61 -9.56
C GLY A 36 7.99 -13.52 -8.03
N ALA A 37 7.32 -12.54 -7.41
CA ALA A 37 7.30 -12.44 -5.96
C ALA A 37 6.45 -13.55 -5.32
N LYS A 38 6.75 -13.88 -4.06
CA LYS A 38 5.85 -14.61 -3.16
C LYS A 38 5.05 -13.57 -2.38
N VAL A 39 3.73 -13.71 -2.31
CA VAL A 39 2.86 -12.66 -1.74
C VAL A 39 2.13 -13.15 -0.50
N VAL A 40 2.12 -12.32 0.53
CA VAL A 40 1.26 -12.48 1.70
C VAL A 40 0.16 -11.43 1.62
N ILE A 41 -1.07 -11.90 1.46
CA ILE A 41 -2.29 -11.09 1.43
C ILE A 41 -2.76 -10.90 2.86
N ALA A 42 -2.45 -9.74 3.44
CA ALA A 42 -2.87 -9.39 4.80
C ALA A 42 -4.10 -8.49 4.74
N ASP A 43 -5.27 -9.01 5.06
CA ASP A 43 -6.53 -8.27 4.95
C ASP A 43 -7.48 -8.63 6.09
N ILE A 44 -8.31 -7.69 6.50
CA ILE A 44 -9.39 -7.92 7.47
C ILE A 44 -10.49 -8.82 6.87
N ALA A 45 -10.65 -8.80 5.54
CA ALA A 45 -11.55 -9.67 4.79
C ALA A 45 -10.89 -11.03 4.50
N GLY A 46 -10.70 -11.84 5.56
CA GLY A 46 -9.97 -13.11 5.49
C GLY A 46 -10.45 -14.06 4.40
N ASP A 47 -11.78 -14.22 4.23
CA ASP A 47 -12.36 -15.09 3.20
C ASP A 47 -12.01 -14.61 1.79
N ALA A 48 -12.09 -13.31 1.52
CA ALA A 48 -11.70 -12.74 0.24
C ALA A 48 -10.19 -12.90 -0.02
N GLY A 49 -9.39 -12.74 1.04
CA GLY A 49 -7.94 -12.95 0.99
C GLY A 49 -7.59 -14.40 0.64
N GLU A 50 -8.23 -15.38 1.27
CA GLU A 50 -7.97 -16.80 0.97
C GLU A 50 -8.44 -17.18 -0.43
N ALA A 51 -9.62 -16.71 -0.86
CA ALA A 51 -10.10 -16.93 -2.23
C ALA A 51 -9.13 -16.38 -3.29
N LEU A 52 -8.55 -15.18 -3.04
CA LEU A 52 -7.54 -14.61 -3.92
C LEU A 52 -6.23 -15.44 -3.88
N ALA A 53 -5.75 -15.80 -2.69
CA ALA A 53 -4.53 -16.61 -2.54
C ALA A 53 -4.67 -17.95 -3.26
N GLU A 54 -5.82 -18.63 -3.13
CA GLU A 54 -6.10 -19.89 -3.83
C GLU A 54 -6.08 -19.68 -5.36
N SER A 55 -6.73 -18.61 -5.85
CA SER A 55 -6.72 -18.28 -7.27
C SER A 55 -5.30 -18.05 -7.81
N LEU A 56 -4.46 -17.34 -7.05
CA LEU A 56 -3.06 -17.08 -7.43
C LEU A 56 -2.22 -18.37 -7.42
N ARG A 57 -2.41 -19.25 -6.42
CA ARG A 57 -1.75 -20.56 -6.38
C ARG A 57 -2.14 -21.46 -7.56
N LYS A 58 -3.42 -21.47 -7.95
CA LYS A 58 -3.90 -22.20 -9.15
C LYS A 58 -3.23 -21.73 -10.44
N LYS A 59 -2.80 -20.46 -10.49
CA LYS A 59 -2.03 -19.90 -11.61
C LYS A 59 -0.52 -20.13 -11.51
N GLY A 60 -0.06 -20.89 -10.51
CA GLY A 60 1.36 -21.21 -10.30
C GLY A 60 2.10 -20.21 -9.41
N GLY A 61 1.43 -19.21 -8.85
CA GLY A 61 2.02 -18.25 -7.93
C GLY A 61 2.18 -18.80 -6.51
N ALA A 62 3.08 -18.22 -5.73
CA ALA A 62 3.26 -18.52 -4.31
C ALA A 62 2.56 -17.45 -3.45
N ALA A 63 1.38 -17.76 -2.94
CA ALA A 63 0.58 -16.84 -2.14
C ALA A 63 -0.02 -17.50 -0.91
N ILE A 64 -0.06 -16.77 0.21
CA ILE A 64 -0.85 -17.10 1.40
C ILE A 64 -1.73 -15.91 1.78
N SER A 65 -2.81 -16.21 2.51
CA SER A 65 -3.65 -15.18 3.14
C SER A 65 -3.51 -15.24 4.65
N VAL A 66 -3.47 -14.07 5.29
CA VAL A 66 -3.48 -13.93 6.75
C VAL A 66 -4.54 -12.91 7.11
N ALA A 67 -5.61 -13.34 7.78
CA ALA A 67 -6.63 -12.42 8.28
C ALA A 67 -5.99 -11.44 9.28
N THR A 68 -5.99 -10.15 8.94
CA THR A 68 -5.23 -9.14 9.67
C THR A 68 -6.01 -7.84 9.79
N ASP A 69 -6.44 -7.50 11.01
CA ASP A 69 -6.78 -6.12 11.33
C ASP A 69 -5.48 -5.37 11.67
N ILE A 70 -5.07 -4.44 10.82
CA ILE A 70 -3.83 -3.68 11.04
C ILE A 70 -3.90 -2.77 12.28
N ALA A 71 -5.09 -2.46 12.78
CA ALA A 71 -5.26 -1.70 14.01
C ALA A 71 -5.02 -2.53 15.28
N ASP A 72 -4.91 -3.86 15.16
CA ASP A 72 -4.59 -4.79 16.25
C ASP A 72 -3.11 -5.19 16.21
N ALA A 73 -2.40 -4.93 17.31
CA ALA A 73 -0.97 -5.25 17.42
C ALA A 73 -0.70 -6.75 17.33
N ALA A 74 -1.54 -7.58 17.97
CA ALA A 74 -1.37 -9.03 17.92
C ALA A 74 -1.61 -9.60 16.53
N ALA A 75 -2.58 -9.04 15.77
CA ALA A 75 -2.82 -9.44 14.39
C ALA A 75 -1.65 -9.08 13.47
N THR A 76 -1.03 -7.91 13.65
CA THR A 76 0.16 -7.51 12.86
C THR A 76 1.39 -8.35 13.19
N GLU A 77 1.59 -8.72 14.46
CA GLU A 77 2.65 -9.65 14.87
C GLU A 77 2.43 -11.04 14.26
N ASN A 78 1.18 -11.55 14.30
CA ASN A 78 0.81 -12.82 13.67
C ASN A 78 1.04 -12.79 12.15
N MET A 79 0.73 -11.70 11.48
CA MET A 79 1.02 -11.50 10.04
C MET A 79 2.51 -11.70 9.73
N ALA A 80 3.39 -11.06 10.49
CA ALA A 80 4.84 -11.21 10.30
C ALA A 80 5.31 -12.64 10.62
N LYS A 81 4.82 -13.23 11.71
CA LYS A 81 5.13 -14.60 12.12
C LYS A 81 4.71 -15.61 11.04
N ALA A 82 3.45 -15.56 10.59
CA ALA A 82 2.94 -16.46 9.54
C ALA A 82 3.72 -16.31 8.22
N THR A 83 4.17 -15.09 7.89
CA THR A 83 5.05 -14.84 6.74
C THR A 83 6.38 -15.57 6.90
N MET A 84 7.01 -15.47 8.06
CA MET A 84 8.29 -16.14 8.36
C MET A 84 8.14 -17.67 8.37
N GLU A 85 7.04 -18.18 8.90
CA GLU A 85 6.75 -19.63 8.92
C GLU A 85 6.56 -20.17 7.49
N ALA A 86 5.86 -19.44 6.62
CA ALA A 86 5.58 -19.89 5.26
C ALA A 86 6.77 -19.75 4.31
N PHE A 87 7.56 -18.68 4.44
CA PHE A 87 8.55 -18.31 3.42
C PHE A 87 9.96 -18.07 3.95
N GLY A 88 10.16 -18.00 5.26
CA GLY A 88 11.47 -17.85 5.91
C GLY A 88 12.10 -16.46 5.83
N GLN A 89 11.46 -15.49 5.17
CA GLN A 89 11.96 -14.13 4.99
C GLN A 89 10.85 -13.11 4.76
N ILE A 90 11.17 -11.82 4.94
CA ILE A 90 10.30 -10.69 4.58
C ILE A 90 11.17 -9.68 3.83
N ASP A 91 11.01 -9.59 2.50
CA ASP A 91 11.78 -8.66 1.67
C ASP A 91 11.06 -7.32 1.45
N GLY A 92 9.74 -7.32 1.50
CA GLY A 92 8.95 -6.12 1.28
C GLY A 92 7.65 -6.05 2.06
N LEU A 93 7.22 -4.80 2.33
CA LEU A 93 5.92 -4.48 2.91
C LEU A 93 5.28 -3.37 2.09
N VAL A 94 4.06 -3.61 1.59
CA VAL A 94 3.22 -2.58 0.99
C VAL A 94 2.11 -2.24 1.98
N ASN A 95 2.23 -1.10 2.66
CA ASN A 95 1.22 -0.56 3.55
C ASN A 95 0.13 0.13 2.72
N ASN A 96 -0.83 -0.66 2.23
CA ASN A 96 -1.93 -0.19 1.40
C ASN A 96 -3.26 -0.09 2.17
N ALA A 97 -3.49 -0.93 3.19
CA ALA A 97 -4.73 -0.90 3.97
C ALA A 97 -5.02 0.51 4.53
N SER A 98 -6.23 0.99 4.31
CA SER A 98 -6.68 2.27 4.86
C SER A 98 -8.20 2.43 4.80
N LEU A 99 -8.76 3.20 5.72
CA LEU A 99 -10.13 3.67 5.64
C LEU A 99 -10.19 4.87 4.70
N MET A 100 -10.95 4.78 3.61
CA MET A 100 -11.21 5.88 2.68
C MET A 100 -12.56 5.74 1.96
N SER A 101 -12.81 4.62 1.28
CA SER A 101 -13.99 4.43 0.42
C SER A 101 -15.29 4.48 1.21
N THR A 102 -15.30 4.00 2.45
CA THR A 102 -16.46 3.99 3.34
C THR A 102 -16.67 5.30 4.12
N LEU A 103 -15.72 6.25 4.05
CA LEU A 103 -15.82 7.52 4.77
C LEU A 103 -16.77 8.46 4.03
N PRO A 104 -17.81 8.99 4.70
CA PRO A 104 -18.68 9.98 4.12
C PRO A 104 -17.92 11.29 3.84
N ARG A 105 -18.41 12.05 2.87
CA ARG A 105 -17.93 13.40 2.60
C ARG A 105 -18.75 14.37 3.43
N ARG A 106 -18.09 15.08 4.35
CA ARG A 106 -18.73 16.04 5.22
C ARG A 106 -17.78 17.19 5.58
N SER A 107 -18.33 18.29 6.04
CA SER A 107 -17.57 19.39 6.60
C SER A 107 -16.69 18.91 7.75
N TRP A 108 -15.55 19.53 7.96
CA TRP A 108 -14.65 19.20 9.07
C TRP A 108 -15.31 19.37 10.45
N LEU A 109 -16.25 20.32 10.58
CA LEU A 109 -17.02 20.55 11.81
C LEU A 109 -17.99 19.39 12.13
N GLU A 110 -18.39 18.62 11.12
CA GLU A 110 -19.33 17.51 11.25
C GLU A 110 -18.65 16.15 11.43
N ILE A 111 -17.32 16.12 11.44
CA ILE A 111 -16.57 14.86 11.65
C ILE A 111 -16.72 14.47 13.13
N PRO A 112 -17.37 13.32 13.45
CA PRO A 112 -17.41 12.82 14.82
C PRO A 112 -16.01 12.49 15.31
N VAL A 113 -15.74 12.72 16.60
CA VAL A 113 -14.43 12.41 17.20
C VAL A 113 -14.09 10.93 17.05
N GLU A 114 -15.08 10.07 17.19
CA GLU A 114 -14.93 8.60 17.06
C GLU A 114 -14.56 8.20 15.62
N GLU A 115 -15.06 8.91 14.60
CA GLU A 115 -14.69 8.69 13.20
C GLU A 115 -13.25 9.17 12.96
N TRP A 116 -12.86 10.30 13.53
CA TRP A 116 -11.48 10.81 13.51
C TRP A 116 -10.54 9.79 14.13
N ASP A 117 -10.82 9.34 15.36
CA ASP A 117 -9.98 8.39 16.08
C ASP A 117 -9.85 7.07 15.33
N ARG A 118 -10.95 6.57 14.75
CA ARG A 118 -10.93 5.35 13.94
C ARG A 118 -10.04 5.50 12.70
N VAL A 119 -10.10 6.64 12.01
CA VAL A 119 -9.27 6.89 10.84
C VAL A 119 -7.79 6.96 11.22
N MET A 120 -7.44 7.66 12.31
CA MET A 120 -6.06 7.73 12.80
C MET A 120 -5.56 6.36 13.27
N ASN A 121 -6.41 5.61 13.97
CA ASN A 121 -6.06 4.28 14.45
C ASN A 121 -5.75 3.31 13.29
N VAL A 122 -6.56 3.27 12.25
CA VAL A 122 -6.32 2.38 11.10
C VAL A 122 -5.20 2.92 10.21
N ASN A 123 -5.33 4.18 9.72
CA ASN A 123 -4.47 4.67 8.65
C ASN A 123 -3.05 5.04 9.09
N LEU A 124 -2.86 5.41 10.36
CA LEU A 124 -1.57 5.87 10.87
C LEU A 124 -1.00 4.90 11.91
N ARG A 125 -1.74 4.60 12.99
CA ARG A 125 -1.29 3.64 14.00
C ARG A 125 -1.15 2.23 13.41
N GLY A 126 -2.09 1.78 12.57
CA GLY A 126 -2.03 0.47 11.92
C GLY A 126 -0.79 0.32 11.03
N LEU A 127 -0.46 1.33 10.24
CA LEU A 127 0.77 1.35 9.45
C LEU A 127 2.02 1.25 10.34
N PHE A 128 2.06 1.99 11.46
CA PHE A 128 3.15 1.88 12.44
C PHE A 128 3.26 0.46 13.00
N LEU A 129 2.15 -0.18 13.35
CA LEU A 129 2.14 -1.56 13.87
C LEU A 129 2.66 -2.56 12.83
N CYS A 130 2.25 -2.44 11.56
CA CYS A 130 2.78 -3.27 10.48
C CYS A 130 4.30 -3.12 10.34
N CYS A 131 4.80 -1.88 10.33
CA CYS A 131 6.25 -1.64 10.27
C CYS A 131 6.95 -2.21 11.51
N LYS A 132 6.39 -2.01 12.71
CA LYS A 132 6.95 -2.54 13.96
C LYS A 132 7.06 -4.06 13.97
N ALA A 133 6.10 -4.75 13.35
CA ALA A 133 6.12 -6.21 13.24
C ALA A 133 7.17 -6.73 12.24
N VAL A 134 7.39 -6.04 11.10
CA VAL A 134 8.24 -6.56 10.04
C VAL A 134 9.69 -6.08 10.09
N VAL A 135 9.95 -4.84 10.55
CA VAL A 135 11.29 -4.23 10.55
C VAL A 135 12.32 -5.08 11.29
N PRO A 136 12.05 -5.69 12.47
CA PRO A 136 13.02 -6.54 13.15
C PRO A 136 13.49 -7.75 12.31
N HIS A 137 12.63 -8.28 11.43
CA HIS A 137 13.00 -9.37 10.51
C HIS A 137 13.86 -8.84 9.36
N MET A 138 13.52 -7.67 8.80
CA MET A 138 14.32 -7.02 7.77
C MET A 138 15.71 -6.60 8.28
N GLN A 139 15.81 -6.12 9.53
CA GLN A 139 17.08 -5.79 10.20
C GLN A 139 18.00 -7.02 10.31
N LYS A 140 17.47 -8.16 10.75
CA LYS A 140 18.23 -9.42 10.80
C LYS A 140 18.73 -9.87 9.42
N GLN A 141 18.02 -9.52 8.36
CA GLN A 141 18.40 -9.80 6.97
C GLN A 141 19.35 -8.74 6.40
N ASN A 142 19.52 -7.59 7.10
CA ASN A 142 20.23 -6.42 6.62
C ASN A 142 19.73 -5.94 5.24
N LYS A 143 18.44 -6.04 4.99
CA LYS A 143 17.77 -5.59 3.75
C LYS A 143 16.27 -5.56 3.93
N GLY A 144 15.61 -4.63 3.25
CA GLY A 144 14.15 -4.54 3.21
C GLY A 144 13.65 -3.39 2.35
N LYS A 145 12.41 -3.48 1.92
CA LYS A 145 11.71 -2.44 1.15
C LYS A 145 10.32 -2.20 1.73
N ILE A 146 10.05 -0.97 2.14
CA ILE A 146 8.73 -0.57 2.64
C ILE A 146 8.14 0.48 1.69
N VAL A 147 6.94 0.22 1.20
CA VAL A 147 6.18 1.14 0.34
C VAL A 147 4.88 1.52 1.04
N ASN A 148 4.77 2.79 1.42
CA ASN A 148 3.59 3.33 2.09
C ASN A 148 2.67 4.02 1.09
N ILE A 149 1.39 3.66 1.05
CA ILE A 149 0.43 4.31 0.17
C ILE A 149 -0.14 5.54 0.87
N VAL A 150 0.25 6.71 0.37
CA VAL A 150 -0.26 8.03 0.76
C VAL A 150 -1.44 8.46 -0.13
N SER A 151 -1.57 9.72 -0.49
CA SER A 151 -2.58 10.24 -1.42
C SER A 151 -2.19 11.63 -1.91
N THR A 152 -2.49 11.97 -3.16
CA THR A 152 -2.32 13.34 -3.69
C THR A 152 -3.17 14.37 -2.96
N ARG A 153 -4.21 13.95 -2.22
CA ARG A 153 -5.01 14.87 -1.38
C ARG A 153 -4.16 15.70 -0.41
N ILE A 154 -2.99 15.20 0.01
CA ILE A 154 -2.07 15.96 0.88
C ILE A 154 -1.46 17.18 0.18
N PHE A 155 -1.33 17.15 -1.14
CA PHE A 155 -0.83 18.26 -1.96
C PHE A 155 -1.95 19.17 -2.46
N GLU A 156 -3.14 18.59 -2.68
CA GLU A 156 -4.29 19.28 -3.26
C GLU A 156 -5.12 20.05 -2.22
N GLY A 157 -5.10 19.63 -0.94
CA GLY A 157 -5.94 20.23 0.10
C GLY A 157 -7.45 20.08 -0.14
N ILE A 158 -7.89 19.02 -0.83
CA ILE A 158 -9.30 18.81 -1.17
C ILE A 158 -10.17 18.71 0.10
N PRO A 159 -11.26 19.47 0.23
CA PRO A 159 -12.12 19.48 1.42
C PRO A 159 -12.90 18.18 1.62
N ASN A 160 -13.66 18.14 2.70
CA ASN A 160 -14.67 17.13 3.06
C ASN A 160 -14.15 15.74 3.42
N ARG A 161 -12.88 15.61 3.81
CA ARG A 161 -12.27 14.40 4.42
C ARG A 161 -10.99 14.79 5.16
N LEU A 162 -11.08 15.79 6.05
CA LEU A 162 -9.92 16.34 6.78
C LEU A 162 -9.12 15.26 7.49
N HIS A 163 -9.78 14.38 8.26
CA HIS A 163 -9.17 13.28 9.01
C HIS A 163 -8.38 12.33 8.10
N TYR A 164 -8.93 11.97 6.93
CA TYR A 164 -8.22 11.14 5.95
C TYR A 164 -6.96 11.85 5.41
N THR A 165 -7.10 13.11 4.98
CA THR A 165 -5.98 13.89 4.47
C THR A 165 -4.90 14.05 5.51
N THR A 166 -5.27 14.34 6.78
CA THR A 166 -4.35 14.42 7.92
C THR A 166 -3.63 13.10 8.15
N SER A 167 -4.35 11.97 8.14
CA SER A 167 -3.73 10.66 8.32
C SER A 167 -2.69 10.36 7.22
N LYS A 168 -2.98 10.70 5.96
CA LYS A 168 -2.05 10.48 4.84
C LYS A 168 -0.85 11.45 4.87
N GLY A 169 -1.03 12.66 5.38
CA GLY A 169 0.08 13.57 5.72
C GLY A 169 1.00 12.98 6.79
N GLY A 170 0.40 12.39 7.83
CA GLY A 170 1.13 11.65 8.87
C GLY A 170 1.92 10.46 8.30
N VAL A 171 1.35 9.69 7.38
CA VAL A 171 2.04 8.59 6.69
C VAL A 171 3.25 9.08 5.89
N MET A 172 3.15 10.24 5.23
CA MET A 172 4.28 10.83 4.50
C MET A 172 5.40 11.25 5.45
N ALA A 173 5.07 11.90 6.57
CA ALA A 173 6.05 12.26 7.60
C ALA A 173 6.69 11.02 8.23
N PHE A 174 5.89 9.99 8.56
CA PHE A 174 6.35 8.70 9.06
C PHE A 174 7.34 8.03 8.10
N THR A 175 7.04 8.04 6.79
CA THR A 175 7.94 7.48 5.75
C THR A 175 9.34 8.09 5.83
N ARG A 176 9.43 9.41 5.95
CA ARG A 176 10.70 10.14 6.02
C ARG A 176 11.46 9.87 7.31
N ALA A 177 10.75 9.84 8.44
CA ALA A 177 11.35 9.57 9.75
C ALA A 177 11.88 8.13 9.79
N LEU A 178 11.06 7.13 9.48
CA LEU A 178 11.48 5.73 9.51
C LEU A 178 12.63 5.45 8.53
N ALA A 179 12.63 6.08 7.35
CA ALA A 179 13.72 5.93 6.38
C ALA A 179 15.09 6.30 6.97
N ARG A 180 15.15 7.27 7.88
CA ARG A 180 16.36 7.65 8.58
C ARG A 180 16.74 6.69 9.71
N GLU A 181 15.74 6.15 10.40
CA GLU A 181 15.97 5.25 11.54
C GLU A 181 16.48 3.87 11.12
N VAL A 182 16.10 3.41 9.91
CA VAL A 182 16.43 2.05 9.42
C VAL A 182 17.40 2.04 8.25
N GLY A 183 17.97 3.20 7.90
CA GLY A 183 18.86 3.31 6.75
C GLY A 183 20.16 2.49 6.90
N ASP A 184 20.73 2.46 8.10
CA ASP A 184 21.94 1.70 8.40
C ASP A 184 21.74 0.17 8.27
N ASP A 185 20.49 -0.29 8.32
CA ASP A 185 20.11 -1.70 8.12
C ASP A 185 19.81 -2.03 6.65
N ASN A 186 20.13 -1.15 5.71
CA ASN A 186 19.82 -1.28 4.29
C ASN A 186 18.31 -1.47 4.00
N ILE A 187 17.45 -0.88 4.82
CA ILE A 187 16.01 -0.89 4.64
C ILE A 187 15.58 0.43 4.00
N ALA A 188 15.01 0.35 2.79
CA ALA A 188 14.48 1.52 2.11
C ALA A 188 12.99 1.70 2.43
N VAL A 189 12.59 2.91 2.80
CA VAL A 189 11.21 3.27 3.11
C VAL A 189 10.78 4.42 2.21
N ASN A 190 9.84 4.15 1.30
CA ASN A 190 9.33 5.14 0.36
C ASN A 190 7.80 5.15 0.36
N SER A 191 7.21 6.11 -0.33
CA SER A 191 5.77 6.19 -0.49
C SER A 191 5.35 6.39 -1.94
N VAL A 192 4.12 5.97 -2.25
CA VAL A 192 3.41 6.29 -3.49
C VAL A 192 2.19 7.12 -3.13
N ALA A 193 1.97 8.21 -3.86
CA ALA A 193 0.81 9.08 -3.72
C ALA A 193 -0.13 8.92 -4.93
N PRO A 194 -1.14 8.05 -4.85
CA PRO A 194 -2.15 7.91 -5.88
C PRO A 194 -3.02 9.15 -5.99
N GLY A 195 -3.40 9.50 -7.23
CA GLY A 195 -4.56 10.32 -7.51
C GLY A 195 -5.87 9.56 -7.26
N PHE A 196 -6.99 10.18 -7.66
CA PHE A 196 -8.28 9.48 -7.62
C PHE A 196 -8.27 8.31 -8.59
N THR A 197 -8.34 7.08 -8.04
CA THR A 197 -8.21 5.81 -8.76
C THR A 197 -9.53 5.05 -8.73
N LEU A 198 -10.01 4.63 -9.91
CA LEU A 198 -11.23 3.84 -10.06
C LEU A 198 -10.94 2.36 -9.76
N SER A 199 -10.90 2.00 -8.48
CA SER A 199 -10.88 0.60 -8.05
C SER A 199 -12.32 0.06 -7.91
N GLU A 200 -12.50 -1.26 -7.86
CA GLU A 200 -13.80 -1.89 -7.65
C GLU A 200 -14.49 -1.39 -6.38
N THR A 201 -13.73 -1.24 -5.28
CA THR A 201 -14.24 -0.73 -4.00
C THR A 201 -14.64 0.74 -4.08
N GLN A 202 -13.90 1.55 -4.86
CA GLN A 202 -14.21 2.95 -5.07
C GLN A 202 -15.46 3.11 -5.95
N VAL A 203 -15.59 2.29 -7.00
CA VAL A 203 -16.78 2.27 -7.86
C VAL A 203 -18.02 1.87 -7.06
N ALA A 204 -17.93 0.80 -6.26
CA ALA A 204 -19.04 0.32 -5.44
C ALA A 204 -19.51 1.33 -4.38
N SER A 205 -18.60 2.18 -3.89
CA SER A 205 -18.89 3.19 -2.85
C SER A 205 -19.23 4.58 -3.39
N SER A 206 -19.24 4.78 -4.72
CA SER A 206 -19.40 6.10 -5.34
C SER A 206 -20.73 6.23 -6.09
N THR A 207 -21.27 7.45 -6.12
CA THR A 207 -22.43 7.75 -6.97
C THR A 207 -22.02 7.83 -8.44
N GLN A 208 -22.95 7.52 -9.34
CA GLN A 208 -22.71 7.58 -10.77
C GLN A 208 -22.29 8.97 -11.25
N SER A 209 -22.88 10.03 -10.69
CA SER A 209 -22.47 11.42 -10.99
C SER A 209 -21.04 11.73 -10.56
N TYR A 210 -20.58 11.15 -9.44
CA TYR A 210 -19.21 11.31 -8.99
C TYR A 210 -18.22 10.56 -9.89
N LEU A 211 -18.58 9.36 -10.34
CA LEU A 211 -17.76 8.59 -11.28
C LEU A 211 -17.68 9.27 -12.65
N ALA A 212 -18.79 9.83 -13.13
CA ALA A 212 -18.81 10.59 -14.40
C ALA A 212 -17.92 11.84 -14.35
N ASN A 213 -17.79 12.48 -13.19
CA ASN A 213 -16.92 13.64 -12.97
C ASN A 213 -15.52 13.24 -12.44
N SER A 214 -15.21 11.95 -12.39
CA SER A 214 -13.89 11.46 -11.99
C SER A 214 -12.77 11.82 -12.99
N TYR A 215 -13.16 12.31 -14.17
CA TYR A 215 -12.31 13.07 -15.08
C TYR A 215 -11.99 14.41 -14.46
N ASP A 216 -10.87 14.48 -13.77
CA ASP A 216 -10.38 15.77 -13.35
C ASP A 216 -9.81 16.51 -14.59
N GLN A 217 -10.50 17.60 -14.98
CA GLN A 217 -10.05 18.43 -16.11
C GLN A 217 -8.67 19.05 -15.89
N GLN A 218 -8.20 19.09 -14.64
CA GLN A 218 -6.87 19.59 -14.29
C GLN A 218 -5.77 18.55 -14.52
N ARG A 219 -6.13 17.26 -14.71
CA ARG A 219 -5.14 16.22 -14.98
C ARG A 219 -4.60 16.33 -16.40
N ALA A 220 -3.28 16.19 -16.56
CA ALA A 220 -2.64 16.22 -17.89
C ALA A 220 -3.08 15.02 -18.75
N PHE A 221 -3.15 13.83 -18.16
CA PHE A 221 -3.70 12.65 -18.83
C PHE A 221 -5.23 12.64 -18.75
N ARG A 222 -5.89 12.74 -19.92
CA ARG A 222 -7.34 12.89 -20.06
C ARG A 222 -8.10 11.56 -20.01
N ARG A 223 -7.75 10.71 -19.04
CA ARG A 223 -8.44 9.44 -18.78
C ARG A 223 -8.56 9.17 -17.28
N PRO A 224 -9.49 8.31 -16.85
CA PRO A 224 -9.52 7.82 -15.48
C PRO A 224 -8.22 7.11 -15.14
N GLN A 225 -7.80 7.23 -13.89
CA GLN A 225 -6.75 6.42 -13.31
C GLN A 225 -7.35 5.10 -12.83
N VAL A 226 -6.70 4.01 -13.18
CA VAL A 226 -7.05 2.65 -12.76
C VAL A 226 -5.94 2.07 -11.86
N PRO A 227 -6.21 1.01 -11.08
CA PRO A 227 -5.19 0.43 -10.18
C PRO A 227 -3.89 0.03 -10.87
N ASP A 228 -3.94 -0.47 -12.10
CA ASP A 228 -2.75 -0.84 -12.88
C ASP A 228 -1.80 0.34 -13.13
N ASP A 229 -2.28 1.58 -13.17
CA ASP A 229 -1.42 2.77 -13.31
C ASP A 229 -0.47 2.97 -12.13
N LEU A 230 -0.77 2.37 -10.98
CA LEU A 230 0.02 2.49 -9.75
C LEU A 230 1.08 1.40 -9.63
N VAL A 231 0.88 0.28 -10.34
CA VAL A 231 1.70 -0.94 -10.21
C VAL A 231 3.17 -0.66 -10.50
N GLY A 232 3.46 0.05 -11.58
CA GLY A 232 4.84 0.34 -11.98
C GLY A 232 5.66 1.07 -10.91
N ALA A 233 5.05 2.02 -10.20
CA ALA A 233 5.72 2.73 -9.11
C ALA A 233 6.00 1.82 -7.90
N VAL A 234 5.05 0.93 -7.56
CA VAL A 234 5.22 -0.02 -6.45
C VAL A 234 6.28 -1.06 -6.79
N LEU A 235 6.26 -1.65 -8.00
CA LEU A 235 7.27 -2.59 -8.47
C LEU A 235 8.66 -1.96 -8.48
N PHE A 236 8.79 -0.73 -9.00
CA PHE A 236 10.04 0.02 -8.98
C PHE A 236 10.60 0.16 -7.57
N LEU A 237 9.80 0.63 -6.61
CA LEU A 237 10.24 0.86 -5.23
C LEU A 237 10.59 -0.44 -4.49
N LEU A 238 9.98 -1.57 -4.85
CA LEU A 238 10.27 -2.89 -4.27
C LEU A 238 11.49 -3.57 -4.93
N SER A 239 11.88 -3.15 -6.13
CA SER A 239 12.93 -3.78 -6.93
C SER A 239 14.33 -3.25 -6.59
N ALA A 240 15.35 -3.86 -7.21
CA ALA A 240 16.74 -3.42 -7.11
C ALA A 240 16.97 -2.04 -7.78
N ALA A 241 16.10 -1.63 -8.71
CA ALA A 241 16.18 -0.32 -9.38
C ALA A 241 16.09 0.86 -8.40
N ALA A 242 15.47 0.67 -7.21
CA ALA A 242 15.33 1.67 -6.17
C ALA A 242 16.26 1.43 -4.95
N ASN A 243 17.40 0.74 -5.13
CA ASN A 243 18.27 0.40 -3.99
C ASN A 243 18.90 1.62 -3.29
N PHE A 244 19.07 2.73 -4.00
CA PHE A 244 19.62 3.97 -3.42
C PHE A 244 18.57 5.05 -3.23
N MET A 245 17.29 4.64 -3.11
CA MET A 245 16.15 5.54 -2.94
C MET A 245 15.42 5.24 -1.65
N THR A 246 15.40 6.22 -0.72
CA THR A 246 14.67 6.13 0.54
C THR A 246 14.12 7.49 0.96
N GLY A 247 13.04 7.51 1.75
CA GLY A 247 12.38 8.73 2.22
C GLY A 247 11.60 9.51 1.15
N GLN A 248 11.42 8.97 -0.07
CA GLN A 248 10.82 9.67 -1.19
C GLN A 248 9.33 9.36 -1.34
N CYS A 249 8.65 10.27 -2.06
CA CYS A 249 7.24 10.11 -2.40
C CYS A 249 7.08 10.21 -3.93
N LEU A 250 6.64 9.13 -4.56
CA LEU A 250 6.30 9.12 -5.99
C LEU A 250 4.82 9.46 -6.16
N VAL A 251 4.55 10.56 -6.84
CA VAL A 251 3.18 10.93 -7.22
C VAL A 251 2.79 10.22 -8.51
N VAL A 252 1.65 9.54 -8.48
CA VAL A 252 1.07 8.86 -9.64
C VAL A 252 -0.38 9.29 -9.76
N ASP A 253 -0.63 10.34 -10.55
CA ASP A 253 -1.96 10.97 -10.65
C ASP A 253 -2.29 11.50 -12.07
N GLY A 254 -1.46 11.16 -13.05
CA GLY A 254 -1.64 11.62 -14.43
C GLY A 254 -1.34 13.11 -14.62
N GLY A 255 -0.49 13.70 -13.76
CA GLY A 255 -0.09 15.10 -13.85
C GLY A 255 -1.16 16.08 -13.37
N LYS A 256 -1.89 15.69 -12.31
CA LYS A 256 -2.79 16.61 -11.61
C LYS A 256 -2.06 17.50 -10.63
N THR A 257 -1.11 16.92 -9.88
CA THR A 257 -0.27 17.65 -8.93
C THR A 257 1.18 17.65 -9.42
N MET A 258 1.85 18.80 -9.31
CA MET A 258 3.26 18.98 -9.64
C MET A 258 3.94 19.70 -8.48
N HIS A 259 5.05 19.16 -7.96
CA HIS A 259 5.80 19.70 -6.83
C HIS A 259 7.29 19.34 -6.92
#